data_e965bf752bcfc41200c20c85a8ede282
#
_entry.id   e965bf752bcfc41200c20c85a8ede282
#
_cell.length_a   1.000
_cell.length_b   1.000
_cell.length_c   1.000
_cell.angle_alpha   90.00
_cell.angle_beta   90.00
_cell.angle_gamma   90.00
#
_symmetry.space_group_name_H-M   'P 1'
#
loop_
_entity.id
_entity.type
_entity.pdbx_description
1 polymer ?
#
loop_
_entity_poly.entity_id
_entity_poly.type
_entity_poly.pdbx_seq_one_letter_code
_entity_poly.pdbx_strand_id
1 'polypeptide(L)'
;QLGYFETLSQLITSTPELAQKESLSRAAGAAYIKHRDLVALIRERGDEPTALMLPFREQLDAFRTATHGRRTEETMLTVHITAGMLDDFYLALAHSYGDTGRRVARILQADDDRDAIVTILTAKIEADQEWRSLLGLWGRRLVGDTLLVARAALRSGDALDSEDEELVEPVFTGLMAAHARRMDAMGLAA
;
A
#
# COMPACT_ATOMS: atom_id res chain seq x y z
N GLN A 1 -3.86 -6.00 -1.74
CA GLN A 1 -2.87 -6.96 -1.23
C GLN A 1 -2.31 -7.86 -2.34
N LEU A 2 -3.16 -8.32 -3.30
CA LEU A 2 -2.67 -9.13 -4.43
C LEU A 2 -1.62 -8.39 -5.26
N GLY A 3 -1.85 -7.14 -5.62
CA GLY A 3 -0.89 -6.32 -6.38
C GLY A 3 0.44 -6.10 -5.64
N TYR A 4 0.42 -6.01 -4.30
CA TYR A 4 1.65 -5.94 -3.50
C TYR A 4 2.41 -7.26 -3.51
N PHE A 5 1.72 -8.39 -3.41
CA PHE A 5 2.34 -9.71 -3.57
C PHE A 5 3.03 -9.83 -4.93
N GLU A 6 2.37 -9.45 -6.01
CA GLU A 6 2.94 -9.48 -7.37
C GLU A 6 4.17 -8.58 -7.49
N THR A 7 4.09 -7.33 -7.01
CA THR A 7 5.21 -6.38 -7.07
C THR A 7 6.41 -6.85 -6.25
N LEU A 8 6.18 -7.34 -5.03
CA LEU A 8 7.23 -7.89 -4.17
C LEU A 8 7.87 -9.14 -4.79
N SER A 9 7.07 -10.01 -5.42
CA SER A 9 7.57 -11.19 -6.12
C SER A 9 8.51 -10.82 -7.29
N GLN A 10 8.20 -9.76 -8.03
CA GLN A 10 9.07 -9.21 -9.06
C GLN A 10 10.36 -8.62 -8.48
N LEU A 11 10.26 -7.89 -7.35
CA LEU A 11 11.43 -7.36 -6.63
C LEU A 11 12.39 -8.45 -6.17
N ILE A 12 11.90 -9.60 -5.71
CA ILE A 12 12.72 -10.75 -5.32
C ILE A 12 13.62 -11.19 -6.48
N THR A 13 13.09 -11.23 -7.71
CA THR A 13 13.87 -11.67 -8.87
C THR A 13 14.92 -10.66 -9.30
N SER A 14 14.66 -9.36 -9.13
CA SER A 14 15.56 -8.27 -9.52
C SER A 14 16.60 -7.88 -8.45
N THR A 15 16.44 -8.36 -7.22
CA THR A 15 17.37 -8.07 -6.11
C THR A 15 18.54 -9.04 -6.13
N PRO A 16 19.82 -8.60 -6.15
CA PRO A 16 20.96 -9.50 -6.20
C PRO A 16 21.30 -10.16 -4.86
N GLU A 17 21.16 -9.44 -3.73
CA GLU A 17 21.58 -9.89 -2.40
C GLU A 17 20.60 -10.91 -1.82
N LEU A 18 21.10 -12.08 -1.44
CA LEU A 18 20.31 -13.20 -0.94
C LEU A 18 19.54 -12.86 0.34
N ALA A 19 20.16 -12.13 1.26
CA ALA A 19 19.49 -11.71 2.51
C ALA A 19 18.31 -10.76 2.24
N GLN A 20 18.45 -9.85 1.27
CA GLN A 20 17.34 -8.97 0.86
C GLN A 20 16.23 -9.75 0.14
N LYS A 21 16.60 -10.72 -0.72
CA LYS A 21 15.61 -11.63 -1.34
C LYS A 21 14.78 -12.36 -0.29
N GLU A 22 15.40 -12.88 0.74
CA GLU A 22 14.71 -13.57 1.82
C GLU A 22 13.73 -12.65 2.57
N SER A 23 14.16 -11.43 2.88
CA SER A 23 13.31 -10.42 3.51
C SER A 23 12.12 -10.03 2.62
N LEU A 24 12.35 -9.77 1.33
CA LEU A 24 11.28 -9.48 0.37
C LEU A 24 10.32 -10.66 0.18
N SER A 25 10.83 -11.91 0.28
CA SER A 25 10.00 -13.12 0.23
C SER A 25 9.05 -13.22 1.42
N ARG A 26 9.50 -12.85 2.62
CA ARG A 26 8.60 -12.78 3.80
C ARG A 26 7.52 -11.72 3.62
N ALA A 27 7.89 -10.51 3.18
CA ALA A 27 6.93 -9.44 2.90
C ALA A 27 5.92 -9.83 1.80
N ALA A 28 6.37 -10.51 0.74
CA ALA A 28 5.46 -11.04 -0.28
C ALA A 28 4.51 -12.10 0.29
N GLY A 29 5.03 -13.00 1.10
CA GLY A 29 4.22 -14.00 1.80
C GLY A 29 3.16 -13.39 2.70
N ALA A 30 3.51 -12.35 3.46
CA ALA A 30 2.57 -11.62 4.32
C ALA A 30 1.46 -10.91 3.50
N ALA A 31 1.80 -10.27 2.38
CA ALA A 31 0.82 -9.67 1.48
C ALA A 31 -0.13 -10.72 0.90
N TYR A 32 0.37 -11.89 0.53
CA TYR A 32 -0.46 -13.01 0.06
C TYR A 32 -1.39 -13.54 1.15
N ILE A 33 -0.91 -13.68 2.39
CA ILE A 33 -1.72 -14.11 3.53
C ILE A 33 -2.86 -13.13 3.78
N LYS A 34 -2.58 -11.82 3.81
CA LYS A 34 -3.62 -10.78 3.93
C LYS A 34 -4.66 -10.88 2.80
N HIS A 35 -4.20 -11.06 1.55
CA HIS A 35 -5.10 -11.26 0.42
C HIS A 35 -5.98 -12.50 0.59
N ARG A 36 -5.41 -13.64 0.92
CA ARG A 36 -6.14 -14.90 1.17
C ARG A 36 -7.21 -14.74 2.24
N ASP A 37 -6.89 -14.07 3.33
CA ASP A 37 -7.79 -13.89 4.46
C ASP A 37 -8.95 -12.92 4.11
N LEU A 38 -8.68 -11.87 3.31
CA LEU A 38 -9.73 -11.02 2.74
C LEU A 38 -10.64 -11.80 1.78
N VAL A 39 -10.08 -12.65 0.92
CA VAL A 39 -10.83 -13.53 0.02
C VAL A 39 -11.73 -14.50 0.82
N ALA A 40 -11.23 -15.04 1.94
CA ALA A 40 -12.04 -15.88 2.82
C ALA A 40 -13.25 -15.13 3.39
N LEU A 41 -13.07 -13.88 3.83
CA LEU A 41 -14.18 -13.03 4.30
C LEU A 41 -15.24 -12.77 3.23
N ILE A 42 -14.83 -12.56 1.99
CA ILE A 42 -15.75 -12.37 0.86
C ILE A 42 -16.59 -13.65 0.65
N ARG A 43 -15.94 -14.81 0.62
CA ARG A 43 -16.63 -16.10 0.44
C ARG A 43 -17.60 -16.45 1.58
N GLU A 44 -17.25 -16.13 2.82
CA GLU A 44 -18.13 -16.31 3.97
C GLU A 44 -19.44 -15.51 3.85
N ARG A 45 -19.44 -14.42 3.08
CA ARG A 45 -20.64 -13.63 2.79
C ARG A 45 -21.47 -14.20 1.62
N GLY A 46 -20.97 -15.23 0.96
CA GLY A 46 -21.59 -15.83 -0.21
C GLY A 46 -21.23 -15.17 -1.54
N ASP A 47 -20.29 -14.24 -1.53
CA ASP A 47 -19.84 -13.51 -2.72
C ASP A 47 -18.70 -14.23 -3.43
N GLU A 48 -18.55 -14.01 -4.76
CA GLU A 48 -17.43 -14.53 -5.55
C GLU A 48 -16.31 -13.48 -5.63
N PRO A 49 -15.13 -13.76 -5.03
CA PRO A 49 -14.06 -12.77 -4.92
C PRO A 49 -13.59 -12.22 -6.26
N THR A 50 -13.46 -13.07 -7.29
CA THR A 50 -13.00 -12.65 -8.62
C THR A 50 -13.98 -11.69 -9.26
N ALA A 51 -15.29 -11.94 -9.12
CA ALA A 51 -16.33 -11.07 -9.65
C ALA A 51 -16.32 -9.69 -8.97
N LEU A 52 -16.11 -9.65 -7.65
CA LEU A 52 -16.02 -8.39 -6.90
C LEU A 52 -14.73 -7.60 -7.21
N MET A 53 -13.62 -8.26 -7.50
CA MET A 53 -12.35 -7.61 -7.81
C MET A 53 -12.29 -7.11 -9.26
N LEU A 54 -13.00 -7.74 -10.17
CA LEU A 54 -12.91 -7.47 -11.61
C LEU A 54 -13.15 -6.01 -12.01
N PRO A 55 -14.13 -5.28 -11.45
CA PRO A 55 -14.38 -3.86 -11.78
C PRO A 55 -13.20 -2.93 -11.46
N PHE A 56 -12.33 -3.30 -10.51
CA PHE A 56 -11.20 -2.48 -10.07
C PHE A 56 -9.89 -2.83 -10.79
N ARG A 57 -9.88 -3.89 -11.59
CA ARG A 57 -8.67 -4.43 -12.21
C ARG A 57 -7.93 -3.39 -13.05
N GLU A 58 -8.63 -2.76 -13.99
CA GLU A 58 -8.01 -1.81 -14.93
C GLU A 58 -7.39 -0.61 -14.20
N GLN A 59 -8.09 -0.08 -13.21
CA GLN A 59 -7.60 1.03 -12.39
C GLN A 59 -6.38 0.65 -11.55
N LEU A 60 -6.38 -0.55 -10.95
CA LEU A 60 -5.25 -1.03 -10.15
C LEU A 60 -4.03 -1.37 -11.03
N ASP A 61 -4.25 -1.90 -12.23
CA ASP A 61 -3.18 -2.13 -13.20
C ASP A 61 -2.56 -0.82 -13.70
N ALA A 62 -3.38 0.21 -13.97
CA ALA A 62 -2.91 1.54 -14.30
C ALA A 62 -2.13 2.18 -13.15
N PHE A 63 -2.62 2.09 -11.91
CA PHE A 63 -1.92 2.56 -10.72
C PHE A 63 -0.57 1.87 -10.55
N ARG A 64 -0.52 0.55 -10.64
CA ARG A 64 0.73 -0.22 -10.55
C ARG A 64 1.73 0.22 -11.63
N THR A 65 1.27 0.43 -12.85
CA THR A 65 2.11 0.91 -13.95
C THR A 65 2.65 2.32 -13.68
N ALA A 66 1.81 3.24 -13.21
CA ALA A 66 2.19 4.63 -12.90
C ALA A 66 3.17 4.74 -11.73
N THR A 67 3.07 3.83 -10.75
CA THR A 67 3.88 3.82 -9.54
C THR A 67 5.06 2.84 -9.58
N HIS A 68 5.26 2.13 -10.68
CA HIS A 68 6.43 1.27 -10.86
C HIS A 68 7.70 2.13 -11.03
N GLY A 69 8.68 1.91 -10.16
CA GLY A 69 9.97 2.59 -10.22
C GLY A 69 10.85 2.07 -11.36
N ARG A 70 11.74 2.91 -11.87
CA ARG A 70 12.76 2.49 -12.83
C ARG A 70 13.86 1.65 -12.18
N ARG A 71 14.05 1.81 -10.87
CA ARG A 71 15.05 1.13 -10.05
C ARG A 71 14.36 0.30 -8.98
N THR A 72 15.02 -0.72 -8.51
CA THR A 72 14.53 -1.63 -7.47
C THR A 72 14.14 -0.87 -6.19
N GLU A 73 14.97 0.10 -5.77
CA GLU A 73 14.75 0.91 -4.57
C GLU A 73 13.53 1.85 -4.71
N GLU A 74 13.29 2.41 -5.89
CA GLU A 74 12.07 3.20 -6.16
C GLU A 74 10.82 2.33 -6.02
N THR A 75 10.85 1.10 -6.53
CA THR A 75 9.74 0.16 -6.42
C THR A 75 9.57 -0.34 -4.97
N MET A 76 10.64 -0.57 -4.23
CA MET A 76 10.58 -0.86 -2.80
C MET A 76 9.90 0.28 -2.02
N LEU A 77 10.29 1.54 -2.29
CA LEU A 77 9.67 2.71 -1.69
C LEU A 77 8.19 2.82 -2.07
N THR A 78 7.85 2.53 -3.34
CA THR A 78 6.46 2.48 -3.79
C THR A 78 5.64 1.52 -2.93
N VAL A 79 6.10 0.28 -2.74
CA VAL A 79 5.38 -0.69 -1.91
C VAL A 79 5.21 -0.17 -0.48
N HIS A 80 6.29 0.31 0.14
CA HIS A 80 6.23 0.81 1.53
C HIS A 80 5.24 1.97 1.70
N ILE A 81 5.31 2.98 0.83
CA ILE A 81 4.46 4.17 0.94
C ILE A 81 3.02 3.85 0.56
N THR A 82 2.79 3.24 -0.61
CA THR A 82 1.42 3.07 -1.12
C THR A 82 0.64 2.02 -0.33
N ALA A 83 1.28 0.92 0.08
CA ALA A 83 0.63 -0.06 0.94
C ALA A 83 0.27 0.55 2.30
N GLY A 84 1.21 1.29 2.92
CA GLY A 84 0.94 1.96 4.19
C GLY A 84 -0.21 2.98 4.11
N MET A 85 -0.24 3.80 3.06
CA MET A 85 -1.31 4.78 2.86
C MET A 85 -2.68 4.11 2.60
N LEU A 86 -2.73 3.06 1.78
CA LEU A 86 -3.98 2.35 1.51
C LEU A 86 -4.44 1.52 2.71
N ASP A 87 -3.53 0.91 3.45
CA ASP A 87 -3.90 0.23 4.71
C ASP A 87 -4.51 1.23 5.71
N ASP A 88 -3.88 2.41 5.92
CA ASP A 88 -4.44 3.47 6.78
C ASP A 88 -5.82 3.93 6.32
N PHE A 89 -5.99 4.10 4.99
CA PHE A 89 -7.27 4.49 4.41
C PHE A 89 -8.37 3.46 4.70
N TYR A 90 -8.13 2.18 4.42
CA TYR A 90 -9.11 1.13 4.66
C TYR A 90 -9.33 0.88 6.16
N LEU A 91 -8.32 1.08 7.00
CA LEU A 91 -8.48 1.03 8.45
C LEU A 91 -9.41 2.15 8.96
N ALA A 92 -9.26 3.37 8.44
CA ALA A 92 -10.17 4.47 8.77
C ALA A 92 -11.62 4.15 8.38
N LEU A 93 -11.84 3.61 7.19
CA LEU A 93 -13.16 3.20 6.72
C LEU A 93 -13.74 2.01 7.51
N ALA A 94 -12.90 1.09 7.94
CA ALA A 94 -13.32 -0.14 8.61
C ALA A 94 -14.18 0.14 9.87
N HIS A 95 -13.96 1.27 10.55
CA HIS A 95 -14.74 1.67 11.73
C HIS A 95 -16.25 1.78 11.45
N SER A 96 -16.64 2.12 10.24
CA SER A 96 -18.06 2.29 9.84
C SER A 96 -18.75 0.97 9.48
N TYR A 97 -18.02 -0.14 9.34
CA TYR A 97 -18.53 -1.42 8.86
C TYR A 97 -18.76 -2.49 9.94
N GLY A 98 -18.90 -2.09 11.20
CA GLY A 98 -19.28 -2.96 12.30
C GLY A 98 -18.34 -4.18 12.48
N ASP A 99 -18.90 -5.40 12.53
CA ASP A 99 -18.10 -6.62 12.73
C ASP A 99 -17.21 -6.96 11.54
N THR A 100 -17.72 -6.80 10.33
CA THR A 100 -16.94 -6.99 9.11
C THR A 100 -15.73 -6.06 9.09
N GLY A 101 -15.91 -4.78 9.43
CA GLY A 101 -14.83 -3.81 9.52
C GLY A 101 -13.78 -4.19 10.57
N ARG A 102 -14.19 -4.67 11.75
CA ARG A 102 -13.25 -5.17 12.77
C ARG A 102 -12.41 -6.36 12.26
N ARG A 103 -13.00 -7.26 11.49
CA ARG A 103 -12.29 -8.40 10.89
C ARG A 103 -11.29 -7.95 9.82
N VAL A 104 -11.69 -7.04 8.94
CA VAL A 104 -10.82 -6.43 7.92
C VAL A 104 -9.66 -5.69 8.60
N ALA A 105 -9.94 -4.86 9.61
CA ALA A 105 -8.90 -4.14 10.35
C ALA A 105 -7.86 -5.08 10.96
N ARG A 106 -8.28 -6.20 11.55
CA ARG A 106 -7.37 -7.21 12.11
C ARG A 106 -6.45 -7.81 11.04
N ILE A 107 -6.97 -8.08 9.84
CA ILE A 107 -6.17 -8.60 8.72
C ILE A 107 -5.16 -7.54 8.25
N LEU A 108 -5.58 -6.30 8.07
CA LEU A 108 -4.70 -5.23 7.60
C LEU A 108 -3.60 -4.88 8.60
N GLN A 109 -3.90 -4.95 9.91
CA GLN A 109 -2.95 -4.68 11.00
C GLN A 109 -1.99 -5.86 11.30
N ALA A 110 -2.21 -7.03 10.69
CA ALA A 110 -1.25 -8.12 10.84
C ALA A 110 0.12 -7.71 10.32
N ASP A 111 1.17 -8.25 10.94
CA ASP A 111 2.55 -8.02 10.53
C ASP A 111 2.74 -8.32 9.03
N ASP A 112 3.49 -7.47 8.36
CA ASP A 112 3.71 -7.55 6.92
C ASP A 112 5.19 -7.52 6.50
N ASP A 113 6.12 -7.64 7.45
CA ASP A 113 7.57 -7.64 7.21
C ASP A 113 8.08 -6.43 6.39
N ARG A 114 7.30 -5.34 6.25
CA ARG A 114 7.71 -4.15 5.49
C ARG A 114 8.84 -3.36 6.15
N ASP A 115 9.10 -3.57 7.43
CA ASP A 115 10.24 -2.98 8.14
C ASP A 115 11.57 -3.39 7.52
N ALA A 116 11.64 -4.57 6.91
CA ALA A 116 12.81 -5.00 6.16
C ALA A 116 13.07 -4.12 4.93
N ILE A 117 12.01 -3.65 4.25
CA ILE A 117 12.11 -2.69 3.13
C ILE A 117 12.68 -1.36 3.64
N VAL A 118 12.17 -0.86 4.78
CA VAL A 118 12.66 0.37 5.41
C VAL A 118 14.15 0.24 5.73
N THR A 119 14.57 -0.89 6.31
CA THR A 119 15.99 -1.16 6.63
C THR A 119 16.87 -1.12 5.38
N ILE A 120 16.45 -1.76 4.29
CA ILE A 120 17.20 -1.77 3.03
C ILE A 120 17.33 -0.36 2.45
N LEU A 121 16.22 0.39 2.42
CA LEU A 121 16.17 1.74 1.87
C LEU A 121 16.99 2.73 2.72
N THR A 122 16.88 2.67 4.05
CA THR A 122 17.63 3.54 4.97
C THR A 122 19.13 3.34 4.80
N ALA A 123 19.61 2.10 4.75
CA ALA A 123 21.02 1.82 4.51
C ALA A 123 21.51 2.40 3.16
N LYS A 124 20.68 2.38 2.12
CA LYS A 124 21.01 2.95 0.82
C LYS A 124 21.06 4.49 0.86
N ILE A 125 20.09 5.11 1.55
CA ILE A 125 19.97 6.56 1.72
C ILE A 125 21.14 7.12 2.54
N GLU A 126 21.59 6.39 3.55
CA GLU A 126 22.74 6.77 4.40
C GLU A 126 24.07 6.68 3.64
N ALA A 127 24.19 5.70 2.75
CA ALA A 127 25.42 5.48 1.99
C ALA A 127 25.62 6.51 0.86
N ASP A 128 24.55 7.13 0.34
CA ASP A 128 24.65 8.03 -0.83
C ASP A 128 23.56 9.09 -0.83
N GLN A 129 23.99 10.36 -0.83
CA GLN A 129 23.12 11.55 -0.86
C GLN A 129 22.26 11.64 -2.14
N GLU A 130 22.72 11.08 -3.26
CA GLU A 130 21.94 11.06 -4.50
C GLU A 130 20.68 10.22 -4.31
N TRP A 131 20.79 9.07 -3.65
CA TRP A 131 19.63 8.21 -3.32
C TRP A 131 18.62 8.92 -2.43
N ARG A 132 19.07 9.69 -1.45
CA ARG A 132 18.19 10.51 -0.60
C ARG A 132 17.33 11.45 -1.44
N SER A 133 17.98 12.19 -2.35
CA SER A 133 17.29 13.15 -3.22
C SER A 133 16.32 12.47 -4.17
N LEU A 134 16.73 11.37 -4.80
CA LEU A 134 15.92 10.60 -5.75
C LEU A 134 14.69 10.00 -5.07
N LEU A 135 14.88 9.29 -3.96
CA LEU A 135 13.79 8.63 -3.24
C LEU A 135 12.85 9.65 -2.56
N GLY A 136 13.38 10.79 -2.11
CA GLY A 136 12.56 11.89 -1.61
C GLY A 136 11.61 12.44 -2.69
N LEU A 137 12.11 12.68 -3.91
CA LEU A 137 11.27 13.09 -5.04
C LEU A 137 10.24 12.03 -5.42
N TRP A 138 10.67 10.76 -5.46
CA TRP A 138 9.78 9.65 -5.79
C TRP A 138 8.67 9.47 -4.75
N GLY A 139 8.99 9.48 -3.46
CA GLY A 139 8.01 9.35 -2.38
C GLY A 139 6.93 10.44 -2.40
N ARG A 140 7.31 11.71 -2.66
CA ARG A 140 6.34 12.81 -2.80
C ARG A 140 5.37 12.61 -3.98
N ARG A 141 5.87 12.09 -5.10
CA ARG A 141 5.03 11.80 -6.27
C ARG A 141 3.97 10.75 -5.97
N LEU A 142 4.31 9.70 -5.22
CA LEU A 142 3.42 8.58 -4.92
C LEU A 142 2.13 8.98 -4.19
N VAL A 143 2.15 10.08 -3.44
CA VAL A 143 1.00 10.59 -2.70
C VAL A 143 -0.20 10.85 -3.61
N GLY A 144 0.02 11.62 -4.69
CA GLY A 144 -1.04 11.99 -5.62
C GLY A 144 -1.71 10.76 -6.23
N ASP A 145 -0.92 9.84 -6.76
CA ASP A 145 -1.42 8.62 -7.38
C ASP A 145 -2.19 7.74 -6.36
N THR A 146 -1.70 7.65 -5.12
CA THR A 146 -2.35 6.85 -4.06
C THR A 146 -3.66 7.46 -3.61
N LEU A 147 -3.74 8.78 -3.45
CA LEU A 147 -4.97 9.49 -3.10
C LEU A 147 -6.04 9.38 -4.20
N LEU A 148 -5.63 9.35 -5.48
CA LEU A 148 -6.57 9.12 -6.58
C LEU A 148 -7.21 7.73 -6.51
N VAL A 149 -6.44 6.69 -6.20
CA VAL A 149 -6.98 5.32 -5.99
C VAL A 149 -7.92 5.26 -4.79
N ALA A 150 -7.52 5.87 -3.67
CA ALA A 150 -8.36 5.93 -2.48
C ALA A 150 -9.71 6.64 -2.75
N ARG A 151 -9.70 7.79 -3.44
CA ARG A 151 -10.92 8.50 -3.85
C ARG A 151 -11.79 7.70 -4.81
N ALA A 152 -11.18 6.98 -5.76
CA ALA A 152 -11.92 6.16 -6.70
C ALA A 152 -12.60 4.97 -6.00
N ALA A 153 -11.95 4.37 -5.00
CA ALA A 153 -12.54 3.31 -4.19
C ALA A 153 -13.80 3.77 -3.43
N LEU A 154 -13.82 5.02 -2.95
CA LEU A 154 -15.01 5.60 -2.31
C LEU A 154 -16.18 5.78 -3.29
N ARG A 155 -15.91 6.22 -4.53
CA ARG A 155 -16.94 6.44 -5.56
C ARG A 155 -17.54 5.15 -6.12
N SER A 156 -16.79 4.05 -6.06
CA SER A 156 -17.22 2.74 -6.59
C SER A 156 -18.10 1.94 -5.60
N GLY A 157 -18.06 2.26 -4.31
CA GLY A 157 -19.03 1.76 -3.36
C GLY A 157 -20.15 2.80 -3.26
N ASP A 158 -21.40 2.48 -3.46
CA ASP A 158 -22.58 3.37 -3.35
C ASP A 158 -22.61 4.29 -2.07
N ALA A 159 -21.47 4.63 -1.55
CA ALA A 159 -21.20 5.13 -0.21
C ALA A 159 -20.99 6.66 -0.14
N LEU A 160 -21.06 7.41 -1.25
CA LEU A 160 -20.86 8.85 -1.16
C LEU A 160 -21.93 9.63 -1.94
N ASP A 161 -22.92 10.09 -1.22
CA ASP A 161 -23.64 11.33 -1.58
C ASP A 161 -22.73 12.53 -1.25
N SER A 162 -23.04 13.68 -1.85
CA SER A 162 -22.22 14.92 -1.72
C SER A 162 -22.02 15.41 -0.27
N GLU A 163 -22.83 14.94 0.68
CA GLU A 163 -22.70 15.25 2.11
C GLU A 163 -21.56 14.46 2.80
N ASP A 164 -21.13 13.34 2.21
CA ASP A 164 -20.06 12.50 2.76
C ASP A 164 -18.66 13.02 2.40
N GLU A 165 -18.52 13.96 1.48
CA GLU A 165 -17.24 14.56 1.10
C GLU A 165 -16.58 15.29 2.28
N GLU A 166 -17.37 15.93 3.17
CA GLU A 166 -16.88 16.54 4.40
C GLU A 166 -16.39 15.53 5.44
N LEU A 167 -16.93 14.31 5.44
CA LEU A 167 -16.50 13.23 6.35
C LEU A 167 -15.18 12.58 5.90
N VAL A 168 -14.84 12.71 4.63
CA VAL A 168 -13.64 12.12 4.04
C VAL A 168 -12.40 13.00 4.18
N GLU A 169 -12.56 14.32 4.27
CA GLU A 169 -11.48 15.30 4.42
C GLU A 169 -10.52 14.99 5.61
N PRO A 170 -11.03 14.68 6.83
CA PRO A 170 -10.17 14.31 7.94
C PRO A 170 -9.36 13.03 7.69
N VAL A 171 -9.92 12.07 6.95
CA VAL A 171 -9.20 10.83 6.58
C VAL A 171 -8.01 11.18 5.68
N PHE A 172 -8.22 11.98 4.63
CA PHE A 172 -7.14 12.38 3.73
C PHE A 172 -6.07 13.21 4.44
N THR A 173 -6.44 14.12 5.34
CA THR A 173 -5.50 14.86 6.17
C THR A 173 -4.65 13.90 7.02
N GLY A 174 -5.28 12.90 7.62
CA GLY A 174 -4.62 11.85 8.40
C GLY A 174 -3.62 11.03 7.55
N LEU A 175 -4.00 10.69 6.31
CA LEU A 175 -3.14 9.98 5.36
C LEU A 175 -1.90 10.78 4.98
N MET A 176 -2.05 12.09 4.74
CA MET A 176 -0.92 12.98 4.44
C MET A 176 0.04 13.07 5.63
N ALA A 177 -0.47 13.22 6.84
CA ALA A 177 0.35 13.24 8.04
C ALA A 177 1.08 11.90 8.28
N ALA A 178 0.42 10.78 8.01
CA ALA A 178 1.02 9.45 8.13
C ALA A 178 2.09 9.22 7.05
N HIS A 179 1.86 9.69 5.82
CA HIS A 179 2.87 9.67 4.76
C HIS A 179 4.11 10.48 5.16
N ALA A 180 3.94 11.71 5.64
CA ALA A 180 5.06 12.53 6.09
C ALA A 180 5.89 11.81 7.17
N ARG A 181 5.24 11.21 8.17
CA ARG A 181 5.95 10.42 9.20
C ARG A 181 6.71 9.22 8.62
N ARG A 182 6.18 8.53 7.60
CA ARG A 182 6.91 7.42 6.92
C ARG A 182 8.15 7.92 6.19
N MET A 183 8.04 9.04 5.50
CA MET A 183 9.17 9.66 4.82
C MET A 183 10.25 10.12 5.81
N ASP A 184 9.84 10.84 6.86
CA ASP A 184 10.75 11.35 7.91
C ASP A 184 11.48 10.21 8.63
N ALA A 185 10.80 9.09 8.88
CA ALA A 185 11.41 7.90 9.52
C ALA A 185 12.57 7.30 8.70
N MET A 186 12.59 7.54 7.39
CA MET A 186 13.70 7.14 6.49
C MET A 186 14.69 8.28 6.23
N GLY A 187 14.52 9.46 6.85
CA GLY A 187 15.33 10.64 6.59
C GLY A 187 15.06 11.28 5.22
N LEU A 188 13.89 11.05 4.65
CA LEU A 188 13.42 11.63 3.40
C LEU A 188 12.49 12.82 3.71
N ALA A 189 12.64 13.94 2.99
CA ALA A 189 11.70 15.04 3.09
C ALA A 189 10.39 14.69 2.35
N ALA A 190 9.25 14.83 3.04
CA ALA A 190 7.91 14.62 2.50
C ALA A 190 7.46 15.77 1.58
#